data_aebfa684927f275fda3c17c8a8e0d386
#
_entry.id   aebfa684927f275fda3c17c8a8e0d386
#
_cell.length_a   1.000
_cell.length_b   1.000
_cell.length_c   1.000
_cell.angle_alpha   90.00
_cell.angle_beta   90.00
_cell.angle_gamma   90.00
#
_symmetry.space_group_name_H-M   'P 1'
#
loop_
_entity.id
_entity.type
_entity.pdbx_description
1 polymer ?
#
loop_
_entity_poly.entity_id
_entity_poly.type
_entity_poly.pdbx_seq_one_letter_code
_entity_poly.pdbx_strand_id
1 'polypeptide(L)'
;MAESSEELRLRVLGMFDELGKPELDLHELFEAGGNESGARLAVFHAVEWLAERGLLEERGNDFYSLSESGREALRSGRVKEGDAG
;
A
#
# COMPACT_ATOMS: atom_id res chain seq x y z
N MET A 1 14.33 -14.93 0.32
CA MET A 1 14.53 -13.88 1.29
C MET A 1 13.26 -13.04 1.42
N ALA A 2 12.92 -12.67 2.63
CA ALA A 2 11.71 -11.91 2.83
C ALA A 2 11.82 -10.51 2.24
N GLU A 3 10.74 -10.05 1.70
CA GLU A 3 10.66 -8.71 1.18
C GLU A 3 10.67 -7.71 2.33
N SER A 4 11.32 -6.57 2.15
CA SER A 4 11.33 -5.56 3.19
C SER A 4 9.96 -4.91 3.31
N SER A 5 9.69 -4.32 4.47
CA SER A 5 8.42 -3.64 4.69
C SER A 5 8.25 -2.47 3.73
N GLU A 6 9.34 -1.77 3.44
CA GLU A 6 9.28 -0.65 2.52
C GLU A 6 8.92 -1.11 1.12
N GLU A 7 9.51 -2.21 0.69
CA GLU A 7 9.22 -2.74 -0.64
C GLU A 7 7.75 -3.13 -0.77
N LEU A 8 7.22 -3.76 0.26
CA LEU A 8 5.82 -4.17 0.22
C LEU A 8 4.90 -2.95 0.20
N ARG A 9 5.22 -1.93 0.98
CA ARG A 9 4.43 -0.71 0.98
C ARG A 9 4.43 -0.04 -0.38
N LEU A 10 5.60 0.02 -1.01
CA LEU A 10 5.68 0.59 -2.35
C LEU A 10 4.90 -0.23 -3.37
N ARG A 11 4.92 -1.54 -3.21
CA ARG A 11 4.17 -2.41 -4.10
C ARG A 11 2.67 -2.18 -3.96
N VAL A 12 2.21 -2.00 -2.73
CA VAL A 12 0.80 -1.70 -2.48
C VAL A 12 0.41 -0.39 -3.16
N LEU A 13 1.22 0.65 -2.97
CA LEU A 13 0.94 1.93 -3.62
C LEU A 13 0.97 1.79 -5.14
N GLY A 14 1.91 1.02 -5.64
CA GLY A 14 2.07 0.85 -7.08
C GLY A 14 0.91 0.15 -7.75
N MET A 15 0.12 -0.62 -6.98
CA MET A 15 -1.00 -1.32 -7.56
C MET A 15 -2.06 -0.37 -8.10
N PHE A 16 -2.22 0.79 -7.47
CA PHE A 16 -3.18 1.78 -7.97
C PHE A 16 -2.81 2.25 -9.37
N ASP A 17 -1.51 2.47 -9.58
CA ASP A 17 -1.02 2.90 -10.87
C ASP A 17 -1.07 1.77 -11.88
N GLU A 18 -0.68 0.58 -11.45
CA GLU A 18 -0.62 -0.59 -12.32
C GLU A 18 -1.99 -0.99 -12.83
N LEU A 19 -2.98 -0.98 -11.95
CA LEU A 19 -4.33 -1.34 -12.32
C LEU A 19 -5.12 -0.16 -12.91
N GLY A 20 -4.58 1.03 -12.79
CA GLY A 20 -5.21 2.22 -13.34
C GLY A 20 -6.53 2.58 -12.71
N LYS A 21 -6.70 2.24 -11.43
CA LYS A 21 -7.94 2.49 -10.72
C LYS A 21 -7.74 3.51 -9.62
N PRO A 22 -8.70 4.42 -9.43
CA PRO A 22 -8.60 5.39 -8.35
C PRO A 22 -8.83 4.78 -6.97
N GLU A 23 -9.58 3.66 -6.92
CA GLU A 23 -9.84 2.97 -5.66
C GLU A 23 -9.64 1.48 -5.84
N LEU A 24 -9.08 0.85 -4.83
CA LEU A 24 -8.91 -0.60 -4.80
C LEU A 24 -9.44 -1.11 -3.48
N ASP A 25 -10.09 -2.27 -3.50
CA ASP A 25 -10.52 -2.84 -2.23
C ASP A 25 -9.39 -3.67 -1.64
N LEU A 26 -9.54 -4.01 -0.37
CA LEU A 26 -8.51 -4.75 0.34
C LEU A 26 -8.23 -6.10 -0.32
N HIS A 27 -9.27 -6.71 -0.86
CA HIS A 27 -9.11 -8.00 -1.53
C HIS A 27 -8.15 -7.89 -2.71
N GLU A 28 -8.31 -6.83 -3.51
CA GLU A 28 -7.40 -6.60 -4.63
C GLU A 28 -5.99 -6.30 -4.14
N LEU A 29 -5.88 -5.56 -3.06
CA LEU A 29 -4.58 -5.18 -2.54
C LEU A 29 -3.80 -6.39 -2.00
N PHE A 30 -4.52 -7.42 -1.55
CA PHE A 30 -3.84 -8.63 -1.09
C PHE A 30 -2.97 -9.26 -2.16
N GLU A 31 -3.28 -9.01 -3.43
CA GLU A 31 -2.48 -9.59 -4.50
C GLU A 31 -1.06 -9.02 -4.55
N ALA A 32 -0.85 -7.88 -3.91
CA ALA A 32 0.48 -7.31 -3.84
C ALA A 32 1.46 -8.25 -3.13
N GLY A 33 0.94 -9.07 -2.23
CA GLY A 33 1.79 -9.99 -1.47
C GLY A 33 1.91 -11.37 -2.11
N GLY A 34 1.22 -11.61 -3.20
CA GLY A 34 1.23 -12.92 -3.83
C GLY A 34 0.35 -13.91 -3.09
N ASN A 35 0.61 -15.19 -3.30
CA ASN A 35 -0.20 -16.25 -2.72
C ASN A 35 0.47 -16.96 -1.56
N GLU A 36 1.49 -16.36 -1.00
CA GLU A 36 2.22 -17.02 0.07
C GLU A 36 1.46 -16.98 1.38
N SER A 37 1.71 -17.99 2.19
CA SER A 37 1.13 -18.05 3.52
C SER A 37 1.60 -16.84 4.32
N GLY A 38 0.67 -16.16 4.95
CA GLY A 38 0.99 -14.98 5.73
C GLY A 38 1.10 -13.70 4.94
N ALA A 39 1.08 -13.80 3.60
CA ALA A 39 1.20 -12.60 2.78
C ALA A 39 0.03 -11.65 2.97
N ARG A 40 -1.16 -12.18 3.18
CA ARG A 40 -2.33 -11.33 3.37
C ARG A 40 -2.20 -10.46 4.61
N LEU A 41 -1.71 -11.05 5.69
CA LEU A 41 -1.53 -10.30 6.92
C LEU A 41 -0.50 -9.21 6.74
N ALA A 42 0.59 -9.53 6.04
CA ALA A 42 1.62 -8.54 5.78
C ALA A 42 1.07 -7.38 4.94
N VAL A 43 0.28 -7.69 3.92
CA VAL A 43 -0.33 -6.66 3.10
C VAL A 43 -1.30 -5.82 3.94
N PHE A 44 -2.10 -6.47 4.77
CA PHE A 44 -3.04 -5.76 5.62
C PHE A 44 -2.32 -4.76 6.53
N HIS A 45 -1.22 -5.21 7.13
CA HIS A 45 -0.42 -4.32 7.98
C HIS A 45 0.16 -3.16 7.19
N ALA A 46 0.61 -3.44 5.95
CA ALA A 46 1.14 -2.39 5.09
C ALA A 46 0.06 -1.36 4.76
N VAL A 47 -1.14 -1.83 4.44
CA VAL A 47 -2.25 -0.94 4.11
C VAL A 47 -2.61 -0.08 5.32
N GLU A 48 -2.69 -0.68 6.50
CA GLU A 48 -3.00 0.07 7.71
C GLU A 48 -1.93 1.13 8.00
N TRP A 49 -0.67 0.75 7.84
CA TRP A 49 0.43 1.66 8.07
C TRP A 49 0.34 2.85 7.11
N LEU A 50 0.07 2.57 5.85
CA LEU A 50 -0.04 3.62 4.84
C LEU A 50 -1.23 4.54 5.12
N ALA A 51 -2.34 3.96 5.55
CA ALA A 51 -3.53 4.75 5.85
C ALA A 51 -3.31 5.64 7.05
N GLU A 52 -2.62 5.13 8.07
CA GLU A 52 -2.34 5.91 9.27
C GLU A 52 -1.46 7.11 8.96
N ARG A 53 -0.60 6.97 7.98
CA ARG A 53 0.31 8.06 7.62
C ARG A 53 -0.24 8.96 6.53
N GLY A 54 -1.46 8.72 6.12
CA GLY A 54 -2.09 9.57 5.13
C GLY A 54 -1.65 9.31 3.70
N LEU A 55 -0.98 8.19 3.47
CA LEU A 55 -0.57 7.83 2.12
C LEU A 55 -1.67 7.12 1.36
N LEU A 56 -2.58 6.48 2.09
CA LEU A 56 -3.80 5.94 1.55
C LEU A 56 -4.97 6.54 2.32
N GLU A 57 -6.12 6.64 1.66
CA GLU A 57 -7.33 7.13 2.30
C GLU A 57 -8.35 6.01 2.31
N GLU A 58 -8.90 5.74 3.48
CA GLU A 58 -9.93 4.73 3.61
C GLU A 58 -11.25 5.30 3.11
N ARG A 59 -11.88 4.57 2.20
CA ARG A 59 -13.11 5.05 1.56
C ARG A 59 -14.35 4.30 1.99
N GLY A 60 -14.22 3.38 2.95
CA GLY A 60 -15.35 2.58 3.39
C GLY A 60 -15.46 1.29 2.62
N ASN A 61 -16.13 0.29 3.21
CA ASN A 61 -16.33 -1.03 2.59
C ASN A 61 -15.02 -1.65 2.13
N ASP A 62 -13.96 -1.43 2.91
CA ASP A 62 -12.63 -1.96 2.62
C ASP A 62 -12.00 -1.40 1.34
N PHE A 63 -12.50 -0.30 0.84
CA PHE A 63 -11.89 0.39 -0.30
C PHE A 63 -10.92 1.45 0.19
N TYR A 64 -9.86 1.63 -0.57
CA TYR A 64 -8.81 2.61 -0.29
C TYR A 64 -8.49 3.36 -1.56
N SER A 65 -8.09 4.61 -1.44
CA SER A 65 -7.64 5.38 -2.58
C SER A 65 -6.25 5.92 -2.27
N LEU A 66 -5.50 6.20 -3.34
CA LEU A 66 -4.16 6.76 -3.23
C LEU A 66 -4.28 8.26 -2.96
N SER A 67 -3.70 8.70 -1.84
CA SER A 67 -3.72 10.12 -1.53
C SER A 67 -2.64 10.83 -2.34
N GLU A 68 -2.65 12.16 -2.28
CA GLU A 68 -1.62 12.94 -2.93
C GLU A 68 -0.25 12.60 -2.35
N SER A 69 -0.17 12.48 -1.03
CA SER A 69 1.08 12.08 -0.38
C SER A 69 1.52 10.69 -0.80
N GLY A 70 0.54 9.79 -0.98
CA GLY A 70 0.86 8.45 -1.45
C GLY A 70 1.42 8.46 -2.85
N ARG A 71 0.86 9.31 -3.70
CA ARG A 71 1.34 9.45 -5.07
C ARG A 71 2.77 9.98 -5.09
N GLU A 72 3.05 10.95 -4.22
CA GLU A 72 4.39 11.49 -4.08
C GLU A 72 5.38 10.42 -3.63
N ALA A 73 4.98 9.61 -2.64
CA ALA A 73 5.84 8.56 -2.14
C ALA A 73 6.14 7.54 -3.23
N LEU A 74 5.12 7.19 -4.01
CA LEU A 74 5.30 6.25 -5.10
C LEU A 74 6.28 6.81 -6.14
N ARG A 75 6.13 8.08 -6.46
CA ARG A 75 6.98 8.71 -7.46
C ARG A 75 8.43 8.77 -6.98
N SER A 76 8.63 9.07 -5.70
CA SER A 76 9.99 9.17 -5.16
C SER A 76 10.59 7.82 -4.85
N GLY A 77 9.77 6.77 -4.76
CA GLY A 77 10.23 5.44 -4.44
C GLY A 77 10.61 5.26 -2.99
N ARG A 78 10.05 6.07 -2.10
CA ARG A 78 10.41 6.05 -0.69
C ARG A 78 9.20 6.01 0.22
N VAL A 79 9.10 4.96 1.00
CA VAL A 79 8.08 4.83 2.02
C VAL A 79 8.76 4.23 3.23
N LYS A 80 9.50 5.04 3.95
CA LYS A 80 10.30 4.55 5.07
C LYS A 80 9.63 4.83 6.39
N GLU A 81 9.76 3.87 7.28
CA GLU A 81 9.34 4.04 8.65
C GLU A 81 10.25 5.06 9.32
N GLY A 82 9.63 5.97 10.07
CA GLY A 82 10.42 6.96 10.76
C GLY A 82 10.81 8.16 9.91
N ASP A 83 10.42 8.16 8.67
CA ASP A 83 10.65 9.30 7.81
C ASP A 83 9.75 10.43 8.27
N ALA A 84 10.34 11.42 8.86
CA ALA A 84 9.59 12.51 9.45
C ALA A 84 8.96 13.42 8.42
N GLY A 85 9.30 13.20 7.21
CA GLY A 85 8.67 13.82 6.06
C GLY A 85 8.44 15.26 6.17
#